data_abce325f2cdd4867de7653f5d80aa0de
#
_entry.id   abce325f2cdd4867de7653f5d80aa0de
#
_cell.length_a   1.000
_cell.length_b   1.000
_cell.length_c   1.000
_cell.angle_alpha   90.00
_cell.angle_beta   90.00
_cell.angle_gamma   90.00
#
_symmetry.space_group_name_H-M   'P 1'
#
loop_
_entity.id
_entity.type
_entity.pdbx_description
1 polymer ?
#
loop_
_entity_poly.entity_id
_entity_poly.type
_entity_poly.pdbx_seq_one_letter_code
_entity_poly.pdbx_strand_id
1 'polypeptide(L)'
;TMAFENFPDAEKQTETVVQPQQNKWRNYLTAGLVIALLGTWAYIIWDKNKIKETIQQKDLVITNTSTQRDILQKELEDATMRYDMIKTSSANMVHSKDSIISKKDRDIAQKRIEIQKLLSKAGATEAELAQAKTLISSLNGDIEGYKTQIETLEGEKIVLTQQKEYVTQQRDKVQKDFDSAKTVIKQKED
;
A
#
# COMPACT_ATOMS: atom_id res chain seq x y z
N THR A 1 105.99 -41.38 -56.38
CA THR A 1 105.69 -41.43 -54.94
C THR A 1 104.40 -40.73 -54.61
N MET A 2 103.53 -41.42 -53.94
CA MET A 2 102.43 -41.03 -53.21
C MET A 2 101.08 -40.83 -53.95
N ALA A 3 100.23 -41.76 -53.63
CA ALA A 3 98.85 -41.92 -53.95
C ALA A 3 98.01 -40.78 -53.33
N PHE A 4 97.00 -40.35 -54.00
CA PHE A 4 95.88 -39.67 -53.38
C PHE A 4 94.64 -40.52 -53.58
N GLU A 5 94.07 -40.88 -52.45
CA GLU A 5 92.91 -41.68 -52.30
C GLU A 5 91.66 -40.99 -52.85
N ASN A 6 90.90 -41.82 -53.49
CA ASN A 6 89.57 -41.56 -53.98
C ASN A 6 88.60 -41.28 -52.78
N PHE A 7 88.01 -40.11 -52.71
CA PHE A 7 86.88 -39.87 -51.85
C PHE A 7 85.61 -40.16 -52.65
N PRO A 8 84.71 -40.93 -52.12
CA PRO A 8 83.40 -41.16 -52.76
C PRO A 8 82.52 -39.91 -52.71
N ASP A 9 81.91 -39.65 -53.87
CA ASP A 9 80.92 -38.58 -54.04
C ASP A 9 79.82 -38.68 -53.01
N ALA A 10 79.60 -37.57 -52.35
CA ALA A 10 78.42 -37.38 -51.44
C ALA A 10 77.11 -37.48 -52.24
N GLU A 11 76.40 -38.55 -52.00
CA GLU A 11 75.01 -38.68 -52.46
C GLU A 11 74.21 -37.44 -52.04
N LYS A 12 73.67 -36.74 -53.03
CA LYS A 12 72.67 -35.72 -52.84
C LYS A 12 71.46 -36.39 -52.24
N GLN A 13 71.28 -36.25 -50.92
CA GLN A 13 70.02 -36.51 -50.30
C GLN A 13 69.03 -35.48 -50.82
N THR A 14 68.13 -35.94 -51.68
CA THR A 14 66.89 -35.18 -52.01
C THR A 14 66.03 -35.15 -50.77
N GLU A 15 66.07 -33.98 -50.09
CA GLU A 15 65.05 -33.69 -49.07
C GLU A 15 63.68 -33.76 -49.76
N THR A 16 62.97 -34.83 -49.52
CA THR A 16 61.50 -34.88 -49.76
C THR A 16 60.84 -33.91 -48.81
N VAL A 17 60.51 -32.70 -49.29
CA VAL A 17 59.70 -31.79 -48.67
C VAL A 17 58.32 -32.47 -48.55
N VAL A 18 58.08 -33.07 -47.39
CA VAL A 18 56.71 -33.53 -46.99
C VAL A 18 55.86 -32.31 -46.89
N GLN A 19 55.11 -31.98 -47.93
CA GLN A 19 54.04 -31.01 -47.84
C GLN A 19 53.03 -31.49 -46.77
N PRO A 20 52.75 -30.69 -45.74
CA PRO A 20 51.75 -31.09 -44.78
C PRO A 20 50.41 -31.17 -45.52
N GLN A 21 49.89 -32.38 -45.64
CA GLN A 21 48.56 -32.65 -46.18
C GLN A 21 47.57 -31.86 -45.32
N GLN A 22 47.12 -30.70 -45.87
CA GLN A 22 46.14 -29.87 -45.21
C GLN A 22 44.87 -30.73 -44.97
N ASN A 23 44.76 -31.22 -43.79
CA ASN A 23 43.52 -31.92 -43.32
C ASN A 23 42.36 -30.96 -43.43
N LYS A 24 41.67 -30.94 -44.57
CA LYS A 24 40.48 -30.14 -44.82
C LYS A 24 39.46 -30.33 -43.69
N TRP A 25 39.45 -31.50 -43.09
CA TRP A 25 38.59 -31.82 -41.95
C TRP A 25 38.92 -31.00 -40.69
N ARG A 26 40.17 -30.67 -40.40
CA ARG A 26 40.54 -29.75 -39.29
C ARG A 26 40.00 -28.37 -39.48
N ASN A 27 39.90 -27.87 -40.69
CA ASN A 27 39.33 -26.58 -41.01
C ASN A 27 37.79 -26.59 -40.80
N TYR A 28 37.11 -27.69 -41.09
CA TYR A 28 35.67 -27.85 -40.79
C TYR A 28 35.41 -27.96 -39.28
N LEU A 29 36.26 -28.61 -38.52
CA LEU A 29 36.17 -28.68 -37.06
C LEU A 29 36.38 -27.31 -36.42
N THR A 30 37.38 -26.55 -36.87
CA THR A 30 37.62 -25.19 -36.36
C THR A 30 36.50 -24.24 -36.74
N ALA A 31 35.97 -24.31 -37.96
CA ALA A 31 34.81 -23.53 -38.39
C ALA A 31 33.56 -23.87 -37.57
N GLY A 32 33.29 -25.16 -37.31
CA GLY A 32 32.18 -25.59 -36.46
C GLY A 32 32.29 -25.08 -35.01
N LEU A 33 33.49 -25.10 -34.45
CA LEU A 33 33.76 -24.62 -33.09
C LEU A 33 33.59 -23.09 -33.00
N VAL A 34 33.98 -22.33 -34.00
CA VAL A 34 33.77 -20.88 -34.07
C VAL A 34 32.28 -20.55 -34.16
N ILE A 35 31.52 -21.29 -34.99
CA ILE A 35 30.05 -21.10 -35.10
C ILE A 35 29.35 -21.43 -33.76
N ALA A 36 29.77 -22.49 -33.07
CA ALA A 36 29.23 -22.85 -31.76
C ALA A 36 29.53 -21.76 -30.71
N LEU A 37 30.74 -21.19 -30.70
CA LEU A 37 31.11 -20.07 -29.84
C LEU A 37 30.31 -18.82 -30.14
N LEU A 38 30.12 -18.46 -31.39
CA LEU A 38 29.30 -17.31 -31.79
C LEU A 38 27.81 -17.51 -31.40
N GLY A 39 27.29 -18.74 -31.55
CA GLY A 39 25.96 -19.10 -31.13
C GLY A 39 25.75 -18.97 -29.61
N THR A 40 26.71 -19.41 -28.79
CA THR A 40 26.67 -19.23 -27.34
C THR A 40 26.76 -17.77 -26.93
N TRP A 41 27.58 -16.96 -27.60
CA TRP A 41 27.66 -15.53 -27.36
C TRP A 41 26.35 -14.82 -27.73
N ALA A 42 25.74 -15.13 -28.84
CA ALA A 42 24.46 -14.59 -29.27
C ALA A 42 23.34 -14.97 -28.27
N TYR A 43 23.32 -16.21 -27.77
CA TYR A 43 22.39 -16.67 -26.75
C TYR A 43 22.55 -15.91 -25.43
N ILE A 44 23.79 -15.72 -24.94
CA ILE A 44 24.10 -14.98 -23.73
C ILE A 44 23.68 -13.52 -23.83
N ILE A 45 23.87 -12.88 -24.99
CA ILE A 45 23.48 -11.49 -25.23
C ILE A 45 21.95 -11.38 -25.24
N TRP A 46 21.27 -12.33 -25.89
CA TRP A 46 19.79 -12.35 -25.93
C TRP A 46 19.18 -12.59 -24.56
N ASP A 47 19.72 -13.53 -23.78
CA ASP A 47 19.29 -13.82 -22.42
C ASP A 47 19.51 -12.62 -21.48
N LYS A 48 20.66 -11.94 -21.57
CA LYS A 48 20.92 -10.70 -20.80
C LYS A 48 19.97 -9.56 -21.13
N ASN A 49 19.54 -9.42 -22.39
CA ASN A 49 18.59 -8.39 -22.77
C ASN A 49 17.19 -8.69 -22.21
N LYS A 50 16.73 -9.94 -22.25
CA LYS A 50 15.49 -10.38 -21.61
C LYS A 50 15.48 -10.14 -20.09
N ILE A 51 16.59 -10.44 -19.44
CA ILE A 51 16.76 -10.22 -17.99
C ILE A 51 16.69 -8.73 -17.66
N LYS A 52 17.32 -7.85 -18.47
CA LYS A 52 17.26 -6.40 -18.27
C LYS A 52 15.84 -5.85 -18.38
N GLU A 53 15.08 -6.25 -19.40
CA GLU A 53 13.68 -5.84 -19.56
C GLU A 53 12.82 -6.32 -18.39
N THR A 54 13.02 -7.56 -17.93
CA THR A 54 12.28 -8.11 -16.79
C THR A 54 12.63 -7.39 -15.49
N ILE A 55 13.89 -7.01 -15.27
CA ILE A 55 14.33 -6.24 -14.10
C ILE A 55 13.74 -4.84 -14.15
N GLN A 56 13.80 -4.14 -15.28
CA GLN A 56 13.22 -2.81 -15.44
C GLN A 56 11.70 -2.81 -15.21
N GLN A 57 10.97 -3.80 -15.72
CA GLN A 57 9.55 -3.94 -15.47
C GLN A 57 9.26 -4.20 -13.99
N LYS A 58 10.04 -5.04 -13.32
CA LYS A 58 9.91 -5.28 -11.88
C LYS A 58 10.22 -4.04 -11.05
N ASP A 59 11.25 -3.30 -11.40
CA ASP A 59 11.62 -2.06 -10.71
C ASP A 59 10.53 -0.99 -10.88
N LEU A 60 9.92 -0.87 -12.06
CA LEU A 60 8.78 0.03 -12.29
C LEU A 60 7.55 -0.39 -11.48
N VAL A 61 7.24 -1.68 -11.42
CA VAL A 61 6.13 -2.20 -10.60
C VAL A 61 6.40 -1.96 -9.12
N ILE A 62 7.60 -2.23 -8.63
CA ILE A 62 7.98 -2.00 -7.23
C ILE A 62 7.88 -0.51 -6.88
N THR A 63 8.38 0.38 -7.74
CA THR A 63 8.30 1.82 -7.52
C THR A 63 6.86 2.29 -7.52
N ASN A 64 6.04 1.82 -8.43
CA ASN A 64 4.62 2.18 -8.52
C ASN A 64 3.83 1.69 -7.30
N THR A 65 4.03 0.44 -6.87
CA THR A 65 3.36 -0.12 -5.68
C THR A 65 3.82 0.58 -4.39
N SER A 66 5.10 0.93 -4.28
CA SER A 66 5.62 1.71 -3.14
C SER A 66 4.98 3.09 -3.08
N THR A 67 4.93 3.80 -4.19
CA THR A 67 4.29 5.14 -4.27
C THR A 67 2.80 5.07 -3.94
N GLN A 68 2.08 4.08 -4.47
CA GLN A 68 0.66 3.88 -4.17
C GLN A 68 0.45 3.58 -2.68
N ARG A 69 1.29 2.74 -2.08
CA ARG A 69 1.24 2.45 -0.64
C ARG A 69 1.40 3.72 0.19
N ASP A 70 2.37 4.56 -0.13
CA ASP A 70 2.66 5.80 0.60
C ASP A 70 1.50 6.79 0.49
N ILE A 71 0.84 6.88 -0.68
CA ILE A 71 -0.37 7.69 -0.87
C ILE A 71 -1.51 7.16 0.01
N LEU A 72 -1.77 5.85 -0.03
CA LEU A 72 -2.84 5.24 0.77
C LEU A 72 -2.58 5.35 2.28
N GLN A 73 -1.33 5.31 2.70
CA GLN A 73 -0.96 5.53 4.10
C GLN A 73 -1.28 6.95 4.54
N LYS A 74 -1.02 7.93 3.69
CA LYS A 74 -1.35 9.34 3.93
C LYS A 74 -2.87 9.57 3.97
N GLU A 75 -3.62 8.93 3.07
CA GLU A 75 -5.09 8.97 3.08
C GLU A 75 -5.67 8.35 4.36
N LEU A 76 -5.08 7.25 4.85
CA LEU A 76 -5.48 6.65 6.12
C LEU A 76 -5.17 7.56 7.32
N GLU A 77 -4.03 8.23 7.30
CA GLU A 77 -3.63 9.22 8.31
C GLU A 77 -4.61 10.39 8.36
N ASP A 78 -4.94 10.97 7.20
CA ASP A 78 -5.90 12.06 7.07
C ASP A 78 -7.31 11.66 7.54
N ALA A 79 -7.77 10.47 7.16
CA ALA A 79 -9.05 9.93 7.62
C ALA A 79 -9.08 9.73 9.14
N THR A 80 -7.98 9.20 9.70
CA THR A 80 -7.81 9.02 11.13
C THR A 80 -7.85 10.35 11.88
N MET A 81 -7.12 11.34 11.40
CA MET A 81 -7.07 12.68 12.00
C MET A 81 -8.46 13.34 12.00
N ARG A 82 -9.21 13.24 10.91
CA ARG A 82 -10.58 13.73 10.82
C ARG A 82 -11.51 13.06 11.83
N TYR A 83 -11.44 11.74 11.94
CA TYR A 83 -12.20 10.98 12.92
C TYR A 83 -11.87 11.40 14.35
N ASP A 84 -10.58 11.46 14.70
CA ASP A 84 -10.15 11.83 16.05
C ASP A 84 -10.57 13.27 16.40
N MET A 85 -10.56 14.18 15.42
CA MET A 85 -11.05 15.56 15.59
C MET A 85 -12.56 15.61 15.88
N ILE A 86 -13.39 14.88 15.11
CA ILE A 86 -14.83 14.77 15.32
C ILE A 86 -15.10 14.17 16.70
N LYS A 87 -14.43 13.08 17.06
CA LYS A 87 -14.57 12.40 18.32
C LYS A 87 -14.21 13.29 19.52
N THR A 88 -13.11 14.03 19.41
CA THR A 88 -12.66 14.94 20.47
C THR A 88 -13.61 16.12 20.63
N SER A 89 -14.10 16.73 19.55
CA SER A 89 -15.04 17.84 19.61
C SER A 89 -16.38 17.43 20.21
N SER A 90 -16.82 16.21 19.96
CA SER A 90 -18.10 15.68 20.48
C SER A 90 -18.01 15.04 21.86
N ALA A 91 -16.82 14.71 22.36
CA ALA A 91 -16.63 14.02 23.65
C ALA A 91 -17.26 14.78 24.84
N ASN A 92 -17.26 16.10 24.81
CA ASN A 92 -17.85 16.93 25.83
C ASN A 92 -19.38 17.07 25.71
N MET A 93 -19.96 16.73 24.58
CA MET A 93 -21.39 16.89 24.29
C MET A 93 -22.16 15.58 24.36
N VAL A 94 -21.50 14.46 24.04
CA VAL A 94 -22.14 13.14 24.02
C VAL A 94 -21.62 12.31 25.19
N HIS A 95 -22.09 12.64 26.40
CA HIS A 95 -21.94 11.75 27.55
C HIS A 95 -22.87 10.53 27.46
N SER A 96 -23.56 10.34 26.35
CA SER A 96 -24.51 9.26 26.23
C SER A 96 -23.82 7.99 25.71
N LYS A 97 -24.10 6.92 26.39
CA LYS A 97 -23.88 5.53 26.00
C LYS A 97 -24.76 5.18 24.78
N ASP A 98 -24.68 5.98 23.71
CA ASP A 98 -25.43 5.66 22.51
C ASP A 98 -24.77 4.43 21.86
N SER A 99 -25.53 3.35 21.80
CA SER A 99 -25.09 2.07 21.31
C SER A 99 -24.68 2.14 19.81
N ILE A 100 -25.27 3.08 19.07
CA ILE A 100 -25.02 3.28 17.65
C ILE A 100 -23.65 3.94 17.44
N ILE A 101 -23.34 4.98 18.23
CA ILE A 101 -22.03 5.64 18.21
C ILE A 101 -20.94 4.65 18.61
N SER A 102 -21.15 3.87 19.67
CA SER A 102 -20.19 2.86 20.12
C SER A 102 -19.98 1.74 19.10
N LYS A 103 -20.99 1.40 18.30
CA LYS A 103 -20.85 0.45 17.20
C LYS A 103 -20.02 1.04 16.07
N LYS A 104 -20.33 2.26 15.63
CA LYS A 104 -19.58 2.97 14.59
C LYS A 104 -18.10 3.17 14.97
N ASP A 105 -17.82 3.51 16.23
CA ASP A 105 -16.46 3.60 16.76
C ASP A 105 -15.68 2.30 16.57
N ARG A 106 -16.31 1.17 16.88
CA ARG A 106 -15.68 -0.15 16.71
C ARG A 106 -15.46 -0.49 15.24
N ASP A 107 -16.45 -0.24 14.39
CA ASP A 107 -16.36 -0.52 12.96
C ASP A 107 -15.24 0.31 12.29
N ILE A 108 -15.13 1.59 12.65
CA ILE A 108 -14.03 2.48 12.20
C ILE A 108 -12.67 1.95 12.70
N ALA A 109 -12.56 1.58 13.98
CA ALA A 109 -11.33 1.07 14.55
C ALA A 109 -10.88 -0.25 13.88
N GLN A 110 -11.79 -1.16 13.60
CA GLN A 110 -11.51 -2.41 12.91
C GLN A 110 -11.02 -2.17 11.48
N LYS A 111 -11.69 -1.31 10.72
CA LYS A 111 -11.27 -0.96 9.35
C LYS A 111 -9.88 -0.32 9.34
N ARG A 112 -9.57 0.58 10.27
CA ARG A 112 -8.24 1.18 10.40
C ARG A 112 -7.16 0.10 10.60
N ILE A 113 -7.39 -0.84 11.50
CA ILE A 113 -6.44 -1.95 11.76
C ILE A 113 -6.26 -2.81 10.51
N GLU A 114 -7.34 -3.14 9.81
CA GLU A 114 -7.29 -3.95 8.59
C GLU A 114 -6.50 -3.25 7.48
N ILE A 115 -6.77 -1.97 7.24
CA ILE A 115 -6.04 -1.15 6.26
C ILE A 115 -4.55 -1.08 6.63
N GLN A 116 -4.24 -0.79 7.90
CA GLN A 116 -2.86 -0.71 8.36
C GLN A 116 -2.12 -2.03 8.20
N LYS A 117 -2.79 -3.17 8.44
CA LYS A 117 -2.24 -4.50 8.21
C LYS A 117 -1.90 -4.75 6.74
N LEU A 118 -2.74 -4.30 5.81
CA LEU A 118 -2.47 -4.41 4.37
C LEU A 118 -1.30 -3.52 3.95
N LEU A 119 -1.25 -2.28 4.43
CA LEU A 119 -0.22 -1.32 4.06
C LEU A 119 1.14 -1.58 4.75
N SER A 120 1.18 -2.26 5.89
CA SER A 120 2.42 -2.57 6.61
C SER A 120 3.19 -3.76 6.02
N LYS A 121 2.61 -4.51 5.09
CA LYS A 121 3.30 -5.62 4.44
C LYS A 121 4.44 -5.10 3.55
N ALA A 122 5.65 -5.58 3.79
CA ALA A 122 6.79 -5.34 2.90
C ALA A 122 6.59 -6.12 1.60
N GLY A 123 6.07 -5.47 0.56
CA GLY A 123 5.77 -6.10 -0.74
C GLY A 123 4.27 -6.39 -0.91
N ALA A 124 3.42 -5.47 -0.45
CA ALA A 124 1.99 -5.52 -0.74
C ALA A 124 1.75 -5.62 -2.26
N THR A 125 0.91 -6.55 -2.66
CA THR A 125 0.52 -6.75 -4.06
C THR A 125 -0.44 -5.65 -4.53
N GLU A 126 -0.56 -5.45 -5.85
CA GLU A 126 -1.55 -4.52 -6.41
C GLU A 126 -2.98 -4.84 -5.96
N ALA A 127 -3.33 -6.12 -5.82
CA ALA A 127 -4.63 -6.54 -5.31
C ALA A 127 -4.85 -6.12 -3.85
N GLU A 128 -3.84 -6.25 -2.98
CA GLU A 128 -3.90 -5.81 -1.59
C GLU A 128 -3.98 -4.28 -1.48
N LEU A 129 -3.27 -3.54 -2.34
CA LEU A 129 -3.38 -2.08 -2.40
C LEU A 129 -4.76 -1.63 -2.91
N ALA A 130 -5.34 -2.31 -3.90
CA ALA A 130 -6.71 -2.06 -4.35
C ALA A 130 -7.74 -2.33 -3.24
N GLN A 131 -7.56 -3.40 -2.46
CA GLN A 131 -8.38 -3.69 -1.29
C GLN A 131 -8.23 -2.60 -0.23
N ALA A 132 -7.01 -2.17 0.09
CA ALA A 132 -6.77 -1.08 1.03
C ALA A 132 -7.46 0.22 0.58
N LYS A 133 -7.40 0.56 -0.70
CA LYS A 133 -8.10 1.73 -1.28
C LYS A 133 -9.62 1.65 -1.09
N THR A 134 -10.20 0.49 -1.35
CA THR A 134 -11.65 0.25 -1.16
C THR A 134 -12.03 0.41 0.32
N LEU A 135 -11.22 -0.13 1.23
CA LEU A 135 -11.44 0.00 2.66
C LEU A 135 -11.29 1.45 3.15
N ILE A 136 -10.35 2.22 2.62
CA ILE A 136 -10.20 3.66 2.92
C ILE A 136 -11.42 4.44 2.44
N SER A 137 -11.93 4.16 1.25
CA SER A 137 -13.17 4.78 0.76
C SER A 137 -14.36 4.47 1.67
N SER A 138 -14.50 3.22 2.09
CA SER A 138 -15.53 2.79 3.05
C SER A 138 -15.35 3.44 4.43
N LEU A 139 -14.11 3.56 4.91
CA LEU A 139 -13.76 4.23 6.16
C LEU A 139 -14.17 5.71 6.13
N ASN A 140 -13.92 6.42 5.03
CA ASN A 140 -14.33 7.79 4.84
C ASN A 140 -15.87 7.94 4.90
N GLY A 141 -16.62 7.02 4.28
CA GLY A 141 -18.06 6.98 4.36
C GLY A 141 -18.58 6.76 5.79
N ASP A 142 -17.93 5.89 6.56
CA ASP A 142 -18.28 5.65 7.97
C ASP A 142 -17.99 6.86 8.85
N ILE A 143 -16.89 7.59 8.60
CA ILE A 143 -16.53 8.81 9.31
C ILE A 143 -17.57 9.92 9.05
N GLU A 144 -17.99 10.11 7.80
CA GLU A 144 -19.06 11.06 7.47
C GLU A 144 -20.40 10.66 8.10
N GLY A 145 -20.75 9.38 8.07
CA GLY A 145 -21.94 8.89 8.76
C GLY A 145 -21.87 9.03 10.29
N TYR A 146 -20.68 8.91 10.88
CA TYR A 146 -20.44 9.17 12.29
C TYR A 146 -20.63 10.65 12.61
N LYS A 147 -20.08 11.55 11.81
CA LYS A 147 -20.23 13.00 11.92
C LYS A 147 -21.70 13.41 11.88
N THR A 148 -22.42 12.97 10.85
CA THR A 148 -23.85 13.28 10.70
C THR A 148 -24.67 12.85 11.91
N GLN A 149 -24.36 11.70 12.49
CA GLN A 149 -25.05 11.21 13.66
C GLN A 149 -24.76 12.04 14.90
N ILE A 150 -23.53 12.48 15.09
CA ILE A 150 -23.14 13.41 16.16
C ILE A 150 -23.92 14.72 16.01
N GLU A 151 -23.93 15.32 14.83
CA GLU A 151 -24.65 16.58 14.54
C GLU A 151 -26.16 16.44 14.83
N THR A 152 -26.76 15.31 14.47
CA THR A 152 -28.19 15.01 14.78
C THR A 152 -28.44 14.96 16.28
N LEU A 153 -27.60 14.24 17.03
CA LEU A 153 -27.72 14.13 18.48
C LEU A 153 -27.49 15.46 19.20
N GLU A 154 -26.59 16.29 18.70
CA GLU A 154 -26.36 17.65 19.19
C GLU A 154 -27.64 18.52 19.01
N GLY A 155 -28.23 18.44 17.82
CA GLY A 155 -29.53 19.12 17.56
C GLY A 155 -30.65 18.66 18.47
N GLU A 156 -30.82 17.36 18.64
CA GLU A 156 -31.80 16.79 19.55
C GLU A 156 -31.60 17.24 21.00
N LYS A 157 -30.34 17.27 21.47
CA LYS A 157 -30.00 17.74 22.82
C LYS A 157 -30.38 19.20 23.04
N ILE A 158 -30.13 20.07 22.05
CA ILE A 158 -30.53 21.48 22.12
C ILE A 158 -32.04 21.62 22.26
N VAL A 159 -32.80 20.92 21.40
CA VAL A 159 -34.28 20.94 21.45
C VAL A 159 -34.79 20.42 22.80
N LEU A 160 -34.23 19.34 23.30
CA LEU A 160 -34.61 18.75 24.58
C LEU A 160 -34.30 19.69 25.76
N THR A 161 -33.16 20.39 25.69
CA THR A 161 -32.82 21.41 26.72
C THR A 161 -33.80 22.56 26.71
N GLN A 162 -34.18 23.09 25.56
CA GLN A 162 -35.18 24.16 25.44
C GLN A 162 -36.58 23.71 25.97
N GLN A 163 -36.98 22.49 25.62
CA GLN A 163 -38.24 21.92 26.14
C GLN A 163 -38.20 21.76 27.66
N LYS A 164 -37.09 21.30 28.21
CA LYS A 164 -36.90 21.17 29.66
C LYS A 164 -36.99 22.54 30.35
N GLU A 165 -36.34 23.56 29.81
CA GLU A 165 -36.43 24.92 30.33
C GLU A 165 -37.84 25.46 30.29
N TYR A 166 -38.54 25.28 29.17
CA TYR A 166 -39.93 25.68 29.03
C TYR A 166 -40.84 24.99 30.06
N VAL A 167 -40.76 23.68 30.20
CA VAL A 167 -41.53 22.91 31.18
C VAL A 167 -41.18 23.35 32.61
N THR A 168 -39.94 23.65 32.90
CA THR A 168 -39.48 24.14 34.19
C THR A 168 -40.15 25.49 34.53
N GLN A 169 -40.13 26.43 33.55
CA GLN A 169 -40.80 27.73 33.73
C GLN A 169 -42.32 27.59 33.96
N GLN A 170 -42.98 26.71 33.21
CA GLN A 170 -44.40 26.42 33.41
C GLN A 170 -44.67 25.85 34.80
N ARG A 171 -43.88 24.91 35.26
CA ARG A 171 -43.98 24.34 36.62
C ARG A 171 -43.82 25.42 37.68
N ASP A 172 -42.82 26.26 37.57
CA ASP A 172 -42.54 27.31 38.55
C ASP A 172 -43.65 28.37 38.61
N LYS A 173 -44.26 28.69 37.43
CA LYS A 173 -45.42 29.55 37.35
C LYS A 173 -46.63 28.93 38.07
N VAL A 174 -46.98 27.69 37.77
CA VAL A 174 -48.05 26.95 38.39
C VAL A 174 -47.85 26.85 39.91
N GLN A 175 -46.63 26.59 40.35
CA GLN A 175 -46.33 26.55 41.79
C GLN A 175 -46.56 27.90 42.46
N LYS A 176 -46.10 28.99 41.81
CA LYS A 176 -46.34 30.34 42.33
C LYS A 176 -47.82 30.69 42.40
N ASP A 177 -48.63 30.34 41.39
CA ASP A 177 -50.05 30.57 41.33
C ASP A 177 -50.76 29.75 42.43
N PHE A 178 -50.32 28.50 42.63
CA PHE A 178 -50.87 27.65 43.74
C PHE A 178 -50.53 28.22 45.10
N ASP A 179 -49.35 28.67 45.38
CA ASP A 179 -48.92 29.25 46.63
C ASP A 179 -49.71 30.57 46.93
N SER A 180 -49.89 31.37 45.85
CA SER A 180 -50.70 32.57 45.92
C SER A 180 -52.20 32.28 46.30
N ALA A 181 -52.75 31.28 45.57
CA ALA A 181 -54.13 30.84 45.85
C ALA A 181 -54.31 30.30 47.29
N LYS A 182 -53.36 29.52 47.77
CA LYS A 182 -53.30 29.00 49.13
C LYS A 182 -53.26 30.13 50.17
N THR A 183 -52.49 31.18 49.92
CA THR A 183 -52.40 32.34 50.78
C THR A 183 -53.76 33.10 50.86
N VAL A 184 -54.40 33.28 49.69
CA VAL A 184 -55.78 33.94 49.65
C VAL A 184 -56.81 33.11 50.35
N ILE A 185 -56.83 31.80 50.25
CA ILE A 185 -57.74 30.91 50.94
C ILE A 185 -57.55 31.08 52.46
N LYS A 186 -56.28 30.99 52.93
CA LYS A 186 -55.99 31.17 54.36
C LYS A 186 -56.45 32.51 54.91
N GLN A 187 -56.29 33.60 54.16
CA GLN A 187 -56.78 34.95 54.54
C GLN A 187 -58.30 35.08 54.61
N LYS A 188 -59.07 34.20 53.98
CA LYS A 188 -60.56 34.19 54.02
C LYS A 188 -61.09 33.27 55.07
N GLU A 189 -60.33 32.37 55.65
CA GLU A 189 -60.70 31.45 56.73
C GLU A 189 -60.43 32.03 58.11
N ASP A 190 -59.57 33.05 58.23
CA ASP A 190 -59.30 33.86 59.40
C ASP A 190 -60.32 35.07 59.49
#